data_5523c01fdc61706df02ccfc1b2f1fee3
#
_entry.id   5523c01fdc61706df02ccfc1b2f1fee3
#
_cell.length_a   1.000
_cell.length_b   1.000
_cell.length_c   1.000
_cell.angle_alpha   90.00
_cell.angle_beta   90.00
_cell.angle_gamma   90.00
#
_symmetry.space_group_name_H-M   'P 1'
#
loop_
_entity.id
_entity.type
_entity.pdbx_description
1 polymer ?
#
loop_
_entity_poly.entity_id
_entity_poly.type
_entity_poly.pdbx_seq_one_letter_code
_entity_poly.pdbx_strand_id
1 'polypeptide(L)'
;MTARPYSVVAQGLRVEVRLTPKAAPERVDGQAAEADGAVAIKAQDTAVPEDGKANAALIRLLAKEWRLAKSSLEIIQGATDRRKTLLISGDGAELAARLDEWMAKRS
;
A
#
# COMPACT_ATOMS: atom_id res chain seq x y z
N MET A 1 19.97 4.52 9.14
CA MET A 1 19.22 4.20 7.92
C MET A 1 17.75 4.06 8.26
N THR A 2 16.90 4.81 7.60
CA THR A 2 15.47 4.78 7.89
C THR A 2 14.78 3.74 7.01
N ALA A 3 14.09 2.78 7.61
CA ALA A 3 13.33 1.79 6.87
C ALA A 3 12.15 2.47 6.17
N ARG A 4 11.87 2.06 4.96
CA ARG A 4 10.75 2.58 4.16
C ARG A 4 9.82 1.44 3.76
N PRO A 5 8.51 1.70 3.67
CA PRO A 5 7.56 0.67 3.25
C PRO A 5 7.55 0.45 1.74
N TYR A 6 8.44 1.09 1.00
CA TYR A 6 8.51 0.95 -0.45
C TYR A 6 9.95 1.01 -0.95
N SER A 7 10.19 0.42 -2.11
CA SER A 7 11.50 0.42 -2.77
C SER A 7 11.35 0.45 -4.29
N VAL A 8 12.31 1.10 -4.95
CA VAL A 8 12.32 1.17 -6.42
C VAL A 8 12.78 -0.18 -6.97
N VAL A 9 12.03 -0.69 -7.96
CA VAL A 9 12.36 -1.92 -8.68
C VAL A 9 12.30 -1.65 -10.19
N ALA A 10 12.72 -2.61 -10.99
CA ALA A 10 12.79 -2.43 -12.45
C ALA A 10 11.44 -2.07 -13.07
N GLN A 11 10.35 -2.65 -12.57
CA GLN A 11 9.01 -2.42 -13.10
C GLN A 11 8.32 -1.18 -12.54
N GLY A 12 8.88 -0.58 -11.49
CA GLY A 12 8.25 0.57 -10.85
C GLY A 12 8.59 0.67 -9.37
N LEU A 13 7.57 0.60 -8.52
CA LEU A 13 7.74 0.73 -7.07
C LEU A 13 7.05 -0.43 -6.36
N ARG A 14 7.79 -1.10 -5.49
CA ARG A 14 7.26 -2.16 -4.63
C ARG A 14 6.87 -1.55 -3.30
N VAL A 15 5.64 -1.81 -2.84
CA VAL A 15 5.09 -1.18 -1.62
C VAL A 15 4.57 -2.26 -0.68
N GLU A 16 4.94 -2.15 0.59
CA GLU A 16 4.42 -3.02 1.65
C GLU A 16 3.24 -2.33 2.33
N VAL A 17 2.10 -3.00 2.41
CA VAL A 17 0.88 -2.47 3.00
C VAL A 17 0.28 -3.49 3.97
N ARG A 18 -0.15 -3.01 5.14
CA ARG A 18 -0.89 -3.83 6.08
C ARG A 18 -2.35 -3.38 6.06
N LEU A 19 -3.24 -4.31 5.71
CA LEU A 19 -4.67 -4.04 5.64
C LEU A 19 -5.39 -4.57 6.86
N THR A 20 -6.21 -3.71 7.47
CA THR A 20 -7.13 -4.11 8.51
C THR A 20 -8.53 -4.17 7.88
N PRO A 21 -9.10 -5.38 7.69
CA PRO A 21 -10.42 -5.51 7.09
C PRO A 21 -11.51 -5.22 8.10
N LYS A 22 -12.73 -5.04 7.62
CA LYS A 22 -13.92 -4.79 8.44
C LYS A 22 -13.75 -3.61 9.39
N ALA A 23 -13.00 -2.59 8.98
CA ALA A 23 -12.77 -1.41 9.81
C ALA A 23 -13.27 -0.15 9.11
N ALA A 24 -13.89 0.73 9.86
CA ALA A 24 -14.41 2.01 9.35
C ALA A 24 -13.79 3.15 10.13
N PRO A 25 -13.59 4.31 9.49
CA PRO A 25 -13.81 4.57 8.07
C PRO A 25 -12.69 4.00 7.20
N GLU A 26 -12.94 3.87 5.90
CA GLU A 26 -11.89 3.54 4.96
C GLU A 26 -10.84 4.64 4.96
N ARG A 27 -9.57 4.27 5.14
CA ARG A 27 -8.49 5.26 5.13
C ARG A 27 -7.12 4.60 4.94
N VAL A 28 -6.16 5.42 4.52
CA VAL A 28 -4.76 5.03 4.44
C VAL A 28 -3.99 5.92 5.42
N ASP A 29 -3.41 5.33 6.44
CA ASP A 29 -2.57 6.03 7.40
C ASP A 29 -1.11 5.97 6.94
N GLY A 30 -0.21 6.65 7.67
CA GLY A 30 1.20 6.60 7.37
C GLY A 30 1.80 5.23 7.66
N GLN A 31 3.12 5.17 7.72
CA GLN A 31 3.81 3.90 7.97
C GLN A 31 3.79 3.54 9.46
N ALA A 32 3.90 2.25 9.73
CA ALA A 32 4.06 1.72 11.08
C ALA A 32 5.04 0.56 11.06
N ALA A 33 5.75 0.37 12.18
CA ALA A 33 6.65 -0.75 12.33
C ALA A 33 5.86 -2.05 12.52
N GLU A 34 6.33 -3.10 11.88
CA GLU A 34 5.80 -4.44 12.05
C GLU A 34 6.60 -5.19 13.12
N ALA A 35 6.07 -6.32 13.59
CA ALA A 35 6.69 -7.11 14.64
C ALA A 35 8.09 -7.62 14.26
N ASP A 36 8.35 -7.85 12.98
CA ASP A 36 9.63 -8.33 12.47
C ASP A 36 10.65 -7.21 12.21
N GLY A 37 10.32 -5.97 12.56
CA GLY A 37 11.20 -4.82 12.34
C GLY A 37 11.02 -4.15 10.98
N ALA A 38 10.27 -4.75 10.07
CA ALA A 38 9.94 -4.13 8.80
C ALA A 38 8.91 -3.00 9.01
N VAL A 39 8.70 -2.18 7.98
CA VAL A 39 7.67 -1.14 8.00
C VAL A 39 6.67 -1.38 6.90
N ALA A 40 5.42 -0.98 7.13
CA ALA A 40 4.36 -1.09 6.16
C ALA A 40 3.45 0.12 6.27
N ILE A 41 2.80 0.47 5.16
CA ILE A 41 1.77 1.50 5.16
C ILE A 41 0.50 0.87 5.72
N LYS A 42 -0.12 1.53 6.70
CA LYS A 42 -1.36 1.05 7.32
C LYS A 42 -2.55 1.51 6.50
N ALA A 43 -3.44 0.58 6.19
CA ALA A 43 -4.70 0.87 5.52
C ALA A 43 -5.82 0.11 6.21
N GLN A 44 -7.03 0.65 6.21
CA GLN A 44 -8.20 -0.05 6.71
C GLN A 44 -9.36 0.12 5.74
N ASP A 45 -10.22 -0.89 5.68
CA ASP A 45 -11.32 -0.94 4.75
C ASP A 45 -12.50 -1.67 5.38
N THR A 46 -13.71 -1.28 4.97
CA THR A 46 -14.94 -1.90 5.47
C THR A 46 -15.24 -3.25 4.81
N ALA A 47 -14.57 -3.56 3.69
CA ALA A 47 -14.81 -4.81 2.95
C ALA A 47 -14.37 -6.03 3.75
N VAL A 48 -15.07 -7.15 3.55
CA VAL A 48 -14.69 -8.43 4.14
C VAL A 48 -13.60 -9.09 3.29
N PRO A 49 -12.69 -9.87 3.90
CA PRO A 49 -11.59 -10.50 3.17
C PRO A 49 -12.04 -11.80 2.46
N GLU A 50 -13.10 -11.71 1.65
CA GLU A 50 -13.65 -12.85 0.92
C GLU A 50 -13.61 -12.59 -0.58
N ASP A 51 -13.35 -13.62 -1.37
CA ASP A 51 -13.43 -13.59 -2.84
C ASP A 51 -12.66 -12.43 -3.47
N GLY A 52 -11.53 -12.06 -2.85
CA GLY A 52 -10.73 -10.95 -3.37
C GLY A 52 -11.33 -9.57 -3.17
N LYS A 53 -12.45 -9.43 -2.48
CA LYS A 53 -13.11 -8.15 -2.26
C LYS A 53 -12.22 -7.16 -1.51
N ALA A 54 -11.54 -7.63 -0.45
CA ALA A 54 -10.65 -6.78 0.32
C ALA A 54 -9.46 -6.31 -0.52
N ASN A 55 -8.94 -7.17 -1.41
CA ASN A 55 -7.83 -6.81 -2.29
C ASN A 55 -8.26 -5.75 -3.31
N ALA A 56 -9.43 -5.93 -3.93
CA ALA A 56 -9.96 -4.95 -4.87
C ALA A 56 -10.24 -3.61 -4.19
N ALA A 57 -10.80 -3.65 -2.99
CA ALA A 57 -11.07 -2.45 -2.21
C ALA A 57 -9.78 -1.73 -1.83
N LEU A 58 -8.74 -2.47 -1.44
CA LEU A 58 -7.44 -1.90 -1.12
C LEU A 58 -6.83 -1.20 -2.33
N ILE A 59 -6.84 -1.84 -3.49
CA ILE A 59 -6.31 -1.24 -4.72
C ILE A 59 -7.05 0.06 -5.04
N ARG A 60 -8.37 0.05 -4.95
CA ARG A 60 -9.19 1.24 -5.19
C ARG A 60 -8.85 2.36 -4.21
N LEU A 61 -8.70 2.02 -2.94
CA LEU A 61 -8.38 2.98 -1.89
C LEU A 61 -7.01 3.62 -2.11
N LEU A 62 -5.99 2.82 -2.40
CA LEU A 62 -4.64 3.30 -2.64
C LEU A 62 -4.54 4.11 -3.92
N ALA A 63 -5.22 3.67 -4.99
CA ALA A 63 -5.24 4.40 -6.25
C ALA A 63 -5.81 5.80 -6.06
N LYS A 64 -6.88 5.91 -5.28
CA LYS A 64 -7.49 7.19 -4.96
C LYS A 64 -6.57 8.06 -4.11
N GLU A 65 -5.98 7.47 -3.08
CA GLU A 65 -5.11 8.19 -2.14
C GLU A 65 -3.87 8.76 -2.84
N TRP A 66 -3.27 7.99 -3.72
CA TRP A 66 -2.04 8.37 -4.40
C TRP A 66 -2.27 8.92 -5.80
N ARG A 67 -3.53 9.05 -6.22
CA ARG A 67 -3.92 9.56 -7.53
C ARG A 67 -3.29 8.78 -8.67
N LEU A 68 -3.41 7.46 -8.60
CA LEU A 68 -2.88 6.55 -9.61
C LEU A 68 -4.02 5.77 -10.25
N ALA A 69 -3.77 5.25 -11.46
CA ALA A 69 -4.74 4.36 -12.11
C ALA A 69 -4.77 3.02 -11.38
N LYS A 70 -5.95 2.47 -11.18
CA LYS A 70 -6.09 1.15 -10.53
C LYS A 70 -5.33 0.07 -11.29
N SER A 71 -5.27 0.18 -12.61
CA SER A 71 -4.55 -0.78 -13.44
C SER A 71 -3.04 -0.77 -13.25
N SER A 72 -2.50 0.28 -12.62
CA SER A 72 -1.06 0.34 -12.34
C SER A 72 -0.69 -0.31 -11.02
N LEU A 73 -1.67 -0.75 -10.22
CA LEU A 73 -1.43 -1.40 -8.94
C LEU A 73 -1.76 -2.90 -9.02
N GLU A 74 -0.86 -3.72 -8.48
CA GLU A 74 -1.04 -5.17 -8.49
C GLU A 74 -0.53 -5.74 -7.18
N ILE A 75 -1.30 -6.66 -6.57
CA ILE A 75 -0.85 -7.37 -5.38
C ILE A 75 -0.02 -8.56 -5.86
N ILE A 76 1.27 -8.55 -5.55
CA ILE A 76 2.20 -9.57 -6.00
C ILE A 76 2.56 -10.58 -4.92
N GLN A 77 2.23 -10.31 -3.66
CA GLN A 77 2.52 -11.21 -2.56
C GLN A 77 1.54 -10.94 -1.41
N GLY A 78 1.18 -11.99 -0.68
CA GLY A 78 0.33 -11.87 0.49
C GLY A 78 -1.13 -11.59 0.19
N ALA A 79 -1.66 -12.09 -0.93
CA ALA A 79 -3.04 -11.82 -1.35
C ALA A 79 -4.08 -12.26 -0.30
N THR A 80 -3.77 -13.29 0.49
CA THR A 80 -4.67 -13.78 1.55
C THR A 80 -4.25 -13.32 2.94
N ASP A 81 -3.19 -12.54 3.05
CA ASP A 81 -2.65 -12.07 4.33
C ASP A 81 -3.05 -10.62 4.58
N ARG A 82 -2.96 -10.17 5.82
CA ARG A 82 -3.16 -8.77 6.15
C ARG A 82 -2.01 -7.91 5.63
N ARG A 83 -0.80 -8.46 5.65
CA ARG A 83 0.37 -7.79 5.10
C ARG A 83 0.54 -8.19 3.65
N LYS A 84 0.48 -7.20 2.76
CA LYS A 84 0.48 -7.41 1.32
C LYS A 84 1.61 -6.63 0.67
N THR A 85 2.17 -7.19 -0.39
CA THR A 85 3.15 -6.51 -1.22
C THR A 85 2.48 -6.14 -2.54
N LEU A 86 2.52 -4.86 -2.88
CA LEU A 86 1.97 -4.37 -4.14
C LEU A 86 3.10 -3.89 -5.04
N LEU A 87 2.85 -4.00 -6.35
CA LEU A 87 3.73 -3.41 -7.36
C LEU A 87 2.95 -2.28 -8.03
N ILE A 88 3.56 -1.09 -8.08
CA ILE A 88 3.03 0.04 -8.83
C ILE A 88 3.87 0.15 -10.09
N SER A 89 3.26 -0.05 -11.24
CA SER A 89 3.95 0.03 -12.53
C SER A 89 4.20 1.48 -12.91
N GLY A 90 5.41 1.77 -13.41
CA GLY A 90 5.76 3.11 -13.86
C GLY A 90 7.19 3.47 -13.53
N ASP A 91 7.47 4.77 -13.46
CA ASP A 91 8.78 5.30 -13.08
C ASP A 91 8.94 5.18 -11.56
N GLY A 92 9.78 4.24 -11.13
CA GLY A 92 9.97 3.96 -9.71
C GLY A 92 10.47 5.16 -8.91
N ALA A 93 11.39 5.95 -9.47
CA ALA A 93 11.91 7.13 -8.79
C ALA A 93 10.83 8.20 -8.61
N GLU A 94 10.02 8.42 -9.62
CA GLU A 94 8.91 9.37 -9.55
C GLU A 94 7.85 8.91 -8.55
N LEU A 95 7.52 7.61 -8.58
CA LEU A 95 6.57 7.04 -7.65
C LEU A 95 7.07 7.12 -6.21
N ALA A 96 8.36 6.85 -5.99
CA ALA A 96 8.96 6.97 -4.66
C ALA A 96 8.89 8.40 -4.16
N ALA A 97 9.17 9.38 -5.01
CA ALA A 97 9.08 10.80 -4.64
C ALA A 97 7.64 11.17 -4.28
N ARG A 98 6.67 10.66 -5.01
CA ARG A 98 5.26 10.89 -4.74
C ARG A 98 4.84 10.34 -3.37
N LEU A 99 5.29 9.13 -3.05
CA LEU A 99 4.99 8.52 -1.76
C LEU A 99 5.75 9.20 -0.62
N ASP A 100 6.99 9.63 -0.85
CA ASP A 100 7.75 10.41 0.14
C ASP A 100 7.01 11.69 0.51
N GLU A 101 6.49 12.41 -0.47
CA GLU A 101 5.72 13.62 -0.24
C GLU A 101 4.43 13.32 0.50
N TRP A 102 3.72 12.27 0.11
CA TRP A 102 2.50 11.84 0.77
C TRP A 102 2.76 11.49 2.24
N MET A 103 3.84 10.74 2.51
CA MET A 103 4.23 10.36 3.87
C MET A 103 4.56 11.58 4.73
N ALA A 104 5.24 12.57 4.15
CA ALA A 104 5.60 13.79 4.88
C ALA A 104 4.37 14.54 5.38
N LYS A 105 3.27 14.49 4.65
CA LYS A 105 2.02 15.14 5.04
C LYS A 105 1.27 14.38 6.12
N ARG A 106 1.63 13.10 6.35
CA ARG A 106 0.98 12.24 7.33
C ARG A 106 1.69 12.20 8.68
N SER A 107 2.92 12.66 8.74
CA SER A 107 3.71 12.62 9.98
C SER A 107 3.40 13.79 10.89
#